data_a8ba783a7e56ab3a072ccf7b9db6b006
#
_entry.id   a8ba783a7e56ab3a072ccf7b9db6b006
#
_cell.length_a   1.000
_cell.length_b   1.000
_cell.length_c   1.000
_cell.angle_alpha   90.00
_cell.angle_beta   90.00
_cell.angle_gamma   90.00
#
_symmetry.space_group_name_H-M   'P 1'
#
loop_
_entity.id
_entity.type
_entity.pdbx_description
1 polymer ?
#
loop_
_entity_poly.entity_id
_entity_poly.type
_entity_poly.pdbx_seq_one_letter_code
_entity_poly.pdbx_strand_id
1 'polypeptide(L)'
;MKKTKWMKKMGVMTLAMAMAAGMLTGCGSSSEPAADSAADDSSAATDAAADEVTDESADTSDASDEGSAVEAIKARGVLHYGTEDSALGFGYLNPETNEYEGLEADLGRLIAQELGVDVEFTTVVTNTRGPLIDSGDVDMVAATFTITDERKQSYDFTEPYYVDAQSVIVNKDSGLKTIDDFDGKKIAMSAGGTEKDSISAITDANIEFVEFADFSEAKLALTAGTVDGFAADSSILQSYVDDDTEFIETKFSPQPYGIATKKGSDLSAYVNDLVQKWLEDGTIDGLIEKNGIQPSYEEPAAEATDAATDAATAEATDPAADEATDEATDATTDAATDEATE
;
A
#
# COMPACT_ATOMS: atom_id res chain seq x y z
N MET A 1 -56.66 11.17 -16.60
CA MET A 1 -56.77 11.70 -17.98
C MET A 1 -56.09 13.04 -18.06
N LYS A 2 -54.92 13.08 -18.70
CA LYS A 2 -54.41 14.13 -19.59
C LYS A 2 -52.96 13.79 -19.91
N LYS A 3 -52.78 13.18 -21.08
CA LYS A 3 -51.49 12.91 -21.72
C LYS A 3 -51.01 14.21 -22.35
N THR A 4 -49.79 14.65 -22.06
CA THR A 4 -49.13 15.69 -22.83
C THR A 4 -47.90 15.12 -23.49
N LYS A 5 -47.99 14.95 -24.82
CA LYS A 5 -46.91 14.66 -25.74
C LYS A 5 -45.96 15.85 -25.81
N TRP A 6 -44.66 15.61 -25.69
CA TRP A 6 -43.66 16.57 -26.14
C TRP A 6 -42.82 15.96 -27.25
N MET A 7 -42.86 16.69 -28.38
CA MET A 7 -42.31 16.31 -29.67
C MET A 7 -40.82 16.60 -29.77
N LYS A 8 -40.12 15.65 -30.40
CA LYS A 8 -38.74 15.72 -30.89
C LYS A 8 -38.56 16.95 -31.81
N LYS A 9 -37.43 17.66 -31.63
CA LYS A 9 -36.79 18.44 -32.68
C LYS A 9 -35.40 17.90 -32.93
N MET A 10 -35.27 17.15 -34.01
CA MET A 10 -33.99 16.84 -34.66
C MET A 10 -33.50 18.11 -35.37
N GLY A 11 -32.26 18.52 -35.01
CA GLY A 11 -31.49 19.49 -35.80
C GLY A 11 -30.24 18.79 -36.31
N VAL A 12 -30.29 18.45 -37.63
CA VAL A 12 -29.13 17.98 -38.39
C VAL A 12 -28.28 19.19 -38.72
N MET A 13 -27.03 19.23 -38.29
CA MET A 13 -26.08 20.22 -38.78
C MET A 13 -24.87 19.47 -39.38
N THR A 14 -24.91 19.38 -40.69
CA THR A 14 -23.79 18.96 -41.54
C THR A 14 -22.78 20.09 -41.64
N LEU A 15 -21.52 19.81 -41.29
CA LEU A 15 -20.43 20.71 -41.65
C LEU A 15 -19.39 19.93 -42.44
N ALA A 16 -19.10 20.50 -43.63
CA ALA A 16 -18.27 19.92 -44.66
C ALA A 16 -16.77 20.00 -44.36
N MET A 17 -16.06 18.93 -44.76
CA MET A 17 -14.61 18.83 -44.84
C MET A 17 -14.03 19.74 -45.92
N ALA A 18 -12.95 20.42 -45.62
CA ALA A 18 -12.01 20.92 -46.62
C ALA A 18 -10.62 20.34 -46.35
N MET A 19 -10.18 19.46 -47.24
CA MET A 19 -8.79 18.97 -47.32
C MET A 19 -7.92 20.05 -47.98
N ALA A 20 -6.75 20.31 -47.39
CA ALA A 20 -5.66 20.94 -48.11
C ALA A 20 -4.40 20.08 -47.93
N ALA A 21 -4.03 19.46 -49.05
CA ALA A 21 -2.78 18.75 -49.24
C ALA A 21 -1.65 19.75 -49.50
N GLY A 22 -0.54 19.59 -48.80
CA GLY A 22 0.70 20.32 -49.07
C GLY A 22 1.88 19.37 -48.96
N MET A 23 2.32 18.86 -50.10
CA MET A 23 3.62 18.20 -50.29
C MET A 23 4.72 19.27 -50.40
N LEU A 24 5.82 19.08 -49.66
CA LEU A 24 7.12 19.62 -50.07
C LEU A 24 8.21 18.63 -49.67
N THR A 25 8.80 18.08 -50.69
CA THR A 25 10.03 17.28 -50.74
C THR A 25 11.26 18.15 -50.46
N GLY A 26 12.23 17.61 -49.70
CA GLY A 26 13.54 18.20 -49.57
C GLY A 26 14.56 17.15 -49.14
N CYS A 27 15.28 16.60 -50.11
CA CYS A 27 16.48 15.76 -50.01
C CYS A 27 17.71 16.55 -49.56
N GLY A 28 18.67 15.87 -48.88
CA GLY A 28 20.08 16.27 -48.75
C GLY A 28 20.65 15.71 -47.49
N SER A 29 21.25 14.61 -47.49
CA SER A 29 22.57 14.05 -47.85
C SER A 29 23.66 14.33 -46.79
N SER A 30 24.03 13.22 -46.11
CA SER A 30 25.38 12.71 -45.74
C SER A 30 26.49 13.65 -45.26
N SER A 31 27.05 13.32 -44.08
CA SER A 31 28.41 12.74 -43.97
C SER A 31 28.91 12.78 -42.52
N GLU A 32 29.25 11.65 -41.96
CA GLU A 32 30.39 11.44 -41.06
C GLU A 32 31.70 11.57 -41.87
N PRO A 33 32.92 11.75 -41.32
CA PRO A 33 33.47 10.95 -40.23
C PRO A 33 34.51 11.61 -39.30
N ALA A 34 34.80 10.89 -38.19
CA ALA A 34 36.06 10.49 -37.58
C ALA A 34 37.11 11.53 -37.06
N ALA A 35 37.45 11.25 -35.79
CA ALA A 35 38.76 11.06 -35.16
C ALA A 35 39.74 12.24 -35.11
N ASP A 36 40.29 12.53 -33.99
CA ASP A 36 41.60 12.10 -33.46
C ASP A 36 42.14 13.09 -32.43
N SER A 37 42.64 12.54 -31.35
CA SER A 37 43.82 12.64 -30.54
C SER A 37 44.34 13.98 -29.96
N ALA A 38 44.77 13.73 -28.73
CA ALA A 38 46.02 14.10 -28.05
C ALA A 38 46.03 15.39 -27.20
N ALA A 39 46.10 15.16 -25.89
CA ALA A 39 47.28 15.29 -25.00
C ALA A 39 47.97 16.65 -24.94
N ASP A 40 48.08 17.14 -23.73
CA ASP A 40 49.33 17.44 -23.00
C ASP A 40 49.06 18.40 -21.82
N ASP A 41 49.32 17.94 -20.63
CA ASP A 41 50.44 18.12 -19.72
C ASP A 41 50.71 19.55 -19.21
N SER A 42 50.80 19.66 -17.93
CA SER A 42 51.73 20.45 -17.11
C SER A 42 51.11 20.95 -15.79
N SER A 43 51.28 20.25 -14.72
CA SER A 43 52.15 20.45 -13.57
C SER A 43 52.38 21.90 -13.10
N ALA A 44 52.05 22.12 -11.82
CA ALA A 44 53.01 22.66 -10.82
C ALA A 44 52.37 22.67 -9.42
N ALA A 45 53.09 22.10 -8.51
CA ALA A 45 52.95 22.13 -7.07
C ALA A 45 53.45 23.41 -6.44
N THR A 46 52.95 23.74 -5.25
CA THR A 46 53.64 24.26 -4.05
C THR A 46 52.62 24.44 -2.97
N ASP A 47 52.72 23.85 -1.90
CA ASP A 47 53.61 23.74 -0.71
C ASP A 47 52.91 24.31 0.54
N ALA A 48 52.80 23.45 1.50
CA ALA A 48 52.71 23.44 2.95
C ALA A 48 52.37 24.70 3.76
N ALA A 49 51.41 24.52 4.69
CA ALA A 49 51.65 24.77 6.11
C ALA A 49 50.67 23.99 6.99
N ALA A 50 51.23 23.19 7.85
CA ALA A 50 50.53 22.50 8.95
C ALA A 50 50.24 23.50 10.06
N ASP A 51 49.08 23.35 10.72
CA ASP A 51 48.93 23.72 12.11
C ASP A 51 48.02 22.76 12.86
N GLU A 52 48.35 22.60 14.14
CA GLU A 52 48.06 21.48 14.99
C GLU A 52 46.59 21.40 15.54
N VAL A 53 46.18 20.19 15.62
CA VAL A 53 45.24 19.44 16.46
C VAL A 53 44.86 20.10 17.79
N THR A 54 43.55 20.18 18.06
CA THR A 54 42.99 19.89 19.36
C THR A 54 41.86 18.93 19.22
N ASP A 55 42.09 17.74 19.75
CA ASP A 55 41.15 16.66 19.99
C ASP A 55 40.11 17.12 21.05
N GLU A 56 38.88 17.28 20.64
CA GLU A 56 37.74 17.36 21.55
C GLU A 56 36.68 16.40 21.07
N SER A 57 36.65 15.25 21.72
CA SER A 57 35.61 14.24 21.59
C SER A 57 34.26 14.86 21.88
N ALA A 58 33.54 15.21 20.85
CA ALA A 58 32.12 15.51 20.89
C ALA A 58 31.37 14.24 20.51
N ASP A 59 30.76 13.66 21.51
CA ASP A 59 29.66 12.69 21.42
C ASP A 59 28.58 13.30 20.52
N THR A 60 28.62 12.97 19.23
CA THR A 60 27.55 13.30 18.30
C THR A 60 26.51 12.18 18.36
N SER A 61 25.58 12.33 19.29
CA SER A 61 24.23 11.83 19.06
C SER A 61 23.70 12.56 17.80
N ASP A 62 23.77 11.89 16.65
CA ASP A 62 23.15 12.33 15.41
C ASP A 62 21.61 12.24 15.57
N ALA A 63 21.04 13.21 16.26
CA ALA A 63 19.66 13.59 16.12
C ALA A 63 19.66 14.57 14.95
N SER A 64 19.32 14.06 13.74
CA SER A 64 19.05 14.92 12.60
C SER A 64 18.03 15.97 13.04
N ASP A 65 18.47 17.22 13.06
CA ASP A 65 17.65 18.42 13.24
C ASP A 65 16.84 18.61 11.93
N GLU A 66 15.98 17.64 11.60
CA GLU A 66 14.89 17.86 10.66
C GLU A 66 13.82 18.59 11.45
N GLY A 67 13.64 19.90 11.16
CA GLY A 67 12.64 20.76 11.81
C GLY A 67 11.25 20.11 11.74
N SER A 68 10.38 20.46 12.69
CA SER A 68 9.01 19.94 12.78
C SER A 68 8.29 19.97 11.43
N ALA A 69 7.87 18.81 10.93
CA ALA A 69 7.09 18.69 9.69
C ALA A 69 5.73 19.37 9.84
N VAL A 70 5.11 19.28 11.01
CA VAL A 70 3.85 19.97 11.34
C VAL A 70 4.01 21.49 11.21
N GLU A 71 5.09 22.08 11.76
CA GLU A 71 5.32 23.51 11.66
C GLU A 71 5.70 23.94 10.23
N ALA A 72 6.41 23.10 9.48
CA ALA A 72 6.71 23.35 8.09
C ALA A 72 5.45 23.40 7.20
N ILE A 73 4.50 22.48 7.41
CA ILE A 73 3.21 22.47 6.73
C ILE A 73 2.40 23.72 7.08
N LYS A 74 2.31 24.10 8.37
CA LYS A 74 1.62 25.29 8.80
C LYS A 74 2.24 26.57 8.25
N ALA A 75 3.57 26.66 8.19
CA ALA A 75 4.29 27.79 7.64
C ALA A 75 4.08 27.90 6.11
N ARG A 76 4.01 26.79 5.41
CA ARG A 76 3.70 26.71 3.97
C ARG A 76 2.24 27.06 3.68
N GLY A 77 1.33 26.79 4.61
CA GLY A 77 -0.11 27.04 4.49
C GLY A 77 -0.86 26.02 3.64
N VAL A 78 -0.23 24.91 3.30
CA VAL A 78 -0.78 23.86 2.44
C VAL A 78 -0.30 22.48 2.91
N LEU A 79 -1.23 21.52 2.99
CA LEU A 79 -0.94 20.09 3.17
C LEU A 79 -0.89 19.42 1.80
N HIS A 80 0.22 18.81 1.44
CA HIS A 80 0.31 17.95 0.25
C HIS A 80 -0.11 16.53 0.62
N TYR A 81 -1.21 16.08 0.04
CA TYR A 81 -1.88 14.85 0.44
C TYR A 81 -2.04 13.89 -0.73
N GLY A 82 -1.46 12.70 -0.61
CA GLY A 82 -1.58 11.64 -1.62
C GLY A 82 -2.85 10.82 -1.39
N THR A 83 -3.67 10.66 -2.44
CA THR A 83 -4.84 9.77 -2.43
C THR A 83 -5.05 9.14 -3.79
N GLU A 84 -5.77 8.01 -3.86
CA GLU A 84 -6.11 7.38 -5.12
C GLU A 84 -7.18 8.17 -5.88
N ASP A 85 -7.34 7.87 -7.18
CA ASP A 85 -8.34 8.49 -8.05
C ASP A 85 -9.36 7.49 -8.60
N SER A 86 -9.18 6.19 -8.33
CA SER A 86 -9.96 5.08 -8.90
C SER A 86 -10.63 4.17 -7.86
N ALA A 87 -10.40 4.39 -6.56
CA ALA A 87 -11.00 3.62 -5.47
C ALA A 87 -12.30 4.29 -4.99
N LEU A 88 -13.42 3.98 -5.65
CA LEU A 88 -14.73 4.58 -5.33
C LEU A 88 -15.13 4.33 -3.87
N GLY A 89 -15.54 5.40 -3.18
CA GLY A 89 -15.83 5.39 -1.76
C GLY A 89 -14.61 5.76 -0.89
N PHE A 90 -13.39 5.48 -1.30
CA PHE A 90 -12.14 5.81 -0.60
C PHE A 90 -11.46 7.05 -1.16
N GLY A 91 -10.78 6.92 -2.30
CA GLY A 91 -10.15 8.00 -3.04
C GLY A 91 -10.58 7.92 -4.50
N TYR A 92 -11.37 8.87 -4.97
CA TYR A 92 -11.95 8.90 -6.30
C TYR A 92 -11.91 10.29 -6.88
N LEU A 93 -11.34 10.44 -8.07
CA LEU A 93 -11.39 11.71 -8.81
C LEU A 93 -12.66 11.74 -9.66
N ASN A 94 -13.63 12.55 -9.27
CA ASN A 94 -14.88 12.68 -9.99
C ASN A 94 -14.64 13.37 -11.35
N PRO A 95 -14.89 12.69 -12.49
CA PRO A 95 -14.60 13.25 -13.81
C PRO A 95 -15.53 14.40 -14.23
N GLU A 96 -16.66 14.58 -13.54
CA GLU A 96 -17.61 15.66 -13.82
C GLU A 96 -17.23 16.95 -13.10
N THR A 97 -16.75 16.85 -11.86
CA THR A 97 -16.41 17.99 -11.00
C THR A 97 -14.92 18.27 -10.97
N ASN A 98 -14.09 17.28 -11.32
CA ASN A 98 -12.64 17.28 -11.16
C ASN A 98 -12.21 17.49 -9.70
N GLU A 99 -13.01 16.97 -8.76
CA GLU A 99 -12.73 17.01 -7.33
C GLU A 99 -12.49 15.58 -6.81
N TYR A 100 -11.61 15.45 -5.82
CA TYR A 100 -11.44 14.21 -5.10
C TYR A 100 -12.58 14.00 -4.12
N GLU A 101 -13.16 12.81 -4.13
CA GLU A 101 -14.26 12.38 -3.26
C GLU A 101 -13.88 11.09 -2.55
N GLY A 102 -14.58 10.74 -1.47
CA GLY A 102 -14.38 9.52 -0.71
C GLY A 102 -13.86 9.75 0.71
N LEU A 103 -13.81 8.67 1.48
CA LEU A 103 -13.37 8.66 2.88
C LEU A 103 -11.98 9.29 3.05
N GLU A 104 -11.03 8.90 2.22
CA GLU A 104 -9.64 9.34 2.32
C GLU A 104 -9.45 10.80 1.92
N ALA A 105 -10.20 11.25 0.90
CA ALA A 105 -10.25 12.65 0.54
C ALA A 105 -10.87 13.50 1.66
N ASP A 106 -11.91 13.00 2.32
CA ASP A 106 -12.52 13.68 3.47
C ASP A 106 -11.56 13.72 4.67
N LEU A 107 -10.82 12.65 4.95
CA LEU A 107 -9.77 12.63 5.99
C LEU A 107 -8.68 13.67 5.71
N GLY A 108 -8.23 13.78 4.46
CA GLY A 108 -7.25 14.82 4.06
C GLY A 108 -7.76 16.23 4.33
N ARG A 109 -9.03 16.50 4.03
CA ARG A 109 -9.66 17.80 4.32
C ARG A 109 -9.77 18.07 5.82
N LEU A 110 -10.14 17.07 6.62
CA LEU A 110 -10.22 17.21 8.07
C LEU A 110 -8.84 17.45 8.70
N ILE A 111 -7.80 16.73 8.25
CA ILE A 111 -6.42 16.96 8.73
C ILE A 111 -5.96 18.38 8.39
N ALA A 112 -6.17 18.83 7.17
CA ALA A 112 -5.84 20.19 6.76
C ALA A 112 -6.57 21.25 7.59
N GLN A 113 -7.83 21.02 7.90
CA GLN A 113 -8.62 21.88 8.78
C GLN A 113 -8.05 21.94 10.21
N GLU A 114 -7.65 20.82 10.79
CA GLU A 114 -7.04 20.78 12.13
C GLU A 114 -5.64 21.44 12.14
N LEU A 115 -4.90 21.35 11.03
CA LEU A 115 -3.63 22.08 10.86
C LEU A 115 -3.83 23.58 10.61
N GLY A 116 -5.02 24.00 10.18
CA GLY A 116 -5.34 25.39 9.80
C GLY A 116 -4.73 25.80 8.44
N VAL A 117 -4.65 24.87 7.49
CA VAL A 117 -4.06 25.04 6.15
C VAL A 117 -5.03 24.57 5.06
N ASP A 118 -4.72 24.89 3.81
CA ASP A 118 -5.39 24.28 2.65
C ASP A 118 -4.86 22.87 2.38
N VAL A 119 -5.61 22.05 1.62
CA VAL A 119 -5.15 20.75 1.16
C VAL A 119 -4.96 20.75 -0.35
N GLU A 120 -3.83 20.21 -0.81
CA GLU A 120 -3.54 19.94 -2.21
C GLU A 120 -3.43 18.43 -2.40
N PHE A 121 -4.31 17.87 -3.23
CA PHE A 121 -4.34 16.45 -3.50
C PHE A 121 -3.42 16.09 -4.66
N THR A 122 -2.68 14.99 -4.49
CA THR A 122 -1.86 14.36 -5.52
C THR A 122 -2.40 12.96 -5.77
N THR A 123 -2.70 12.62 -7.03
CA THR A 123 -3.04 11.23 -7.39
C THR A 123 -1.86 10.32 -7.11
N VAL A 124 -2.12 9.25 -6.38
CA VAL A 124 -1.17 8.15 -6.19
C VAL A 124 -1.81 6.85 -6.69
N VAL A 125 -0.99 5.95 -7.15
CA VAL A 125 -1.37 4.56 -7.41
C VAL A 125 -0.64 3.65 -6.44
N THR A 126 -1.05 2.40 -6.33
CA THR A 126 -0.60 1.47 -5.29
C THR A 126 0.93 1.44 -5.13
N ASN A 127 1.71 1.43 -6.22
CA ASN A 127 3.18 1.36 -6.18
C ASN A 127 3.89 2.72 -6.02
N THR A 128 3.18 3.85 -6.11
CA THR A 128 3.77 5.19 -5.95
C THR A 128 3.58 5.79 -4.57
N ARG A 129 2.75 5.17 -3.70
CA ARG A 129 2.44 5.66 -2.34
C ARG A 129 3.70 5.96 -1.53
N GLY A 130 4.59 5.00 -1.40
CA GLY A 130 5.86 5.16 -0.69
C GLY A 130 6.83 6.14 -1.36
N PRO A 131 7.17 5.94 -2.64
CA PRO A 131 8.08 6.83 -3.36
C PRO A 131 7.73 8.32 -3.29
N LEU A 132 6.44 8.69 -3.29
CA LEU A 132 6.02 10.09 -3.18
C LEU A 132 6.20 10.67 -1.77
N ILE A 133 6.09 9.83 -0.71
CA ILE A 133 6.48 10.22 0.65
C ILE A 133 8.00 10.40 0.72
N ASP A 134 8.77 9.48 0.15
CA ASP A 134 10.24 9.49 0.20
C ASP A 134 10.82 10.71 -0.51
N SER A 135 10.24 11.10 -1.65
CA SER A 135 10.65 12.31 -2.40
C SER A 135 10.22 13.60 -1.72
N GLY A 136 9.22 13.57 -0.83
CA GLY A 136 8.63 14.76 -0.24
C GLY A 136 7.64 15.49 -1.16
N ASP A 137 7.20 14.84 -2.24
CA ASP A 137 6.15 15.38 -3.12
C ASP A 137 4.79 15.41 -2.39
N VAL A 138 4.61 14.51 -1.43
CA VAL A 138 3.49 14.53 -0.48
C VAL A 138 3.97 14.43 0.96
N ASP A 139 3.24 15.05 1.88
CA ASP A 139 3.52 14.99 3.32
C ASP A 139 3.04 13.65 3.92
N MET A 140 1.95 13.12 3.38
CA MET A 140 1.32 11.87 3.80
C MET A 140 0.48 11.27 2.68
N VAL A 141 0.14 9.99 2.85
CA VAL A 141 -0.70 9.23 1.91
C VAL A 141 -1.78 8.47 2.67
N ALA A 142 -3.04 8.65 2.26
CA ALA A 142 -4.14 7.73 2.51
C ALA A 142 -4.73 7.31 1.15
N ALA A 143 -4.49 6.07 0.79
CA ALA A 143 -4.78 5.52 -0.53
C ALA A 143 -4.91 3.99 -0.42
N THR A 144 -5.87 3.52 0.38
CA THR A 144 -6.06 2.10 0.71
C THR A 144 -4.74 1.42 1.10
N PHE A 145 -3.93 2.15 1.88
CA PHE A 145 -2.56 1.75 2.18
C PHE A 145 -2.53 0.78 3.36
N THR A 146 -2.57 -0.51 3.03
CA THR A 146 -2.53 -1.59 4.01
C THR A 146 -1.29 -1.50 4.89
N ILE A 147 -1.50 -1.51 6.18
CA ILE A 147 -0.45 -1.56 7.20
C ILE A 147 0.14 -2.97 7.21
N THR A 148 1.41 -3.12 6.83
CA THR A 148 2.16 -4.38 6.94
C THR A 148 3.43 -4.18 7.73
N ASP A 149 3.98 -5.27 8.29
CA ASP A 149 5.25 -5.19 9.05
C ASP A 149 6.42 -4.77 8.15
N GLU A 150 6.39 -5.11 6.87
CA GLU A 150 7.38 -4.66 5.89
C GLU A 150 7.29 -3.15 5.70
N ARG A 151 6.09 -2.61 5.43
CA ARG A 151 5.87 -1.18 5.19
C ARG A 151 6.18 -0.33 6.42
N LYS A 152 5.92 -0.85 7.64
CA LYS A 152 6.30 -0.19 8.91
C LYS A 152 7.81 -0.01 9.10
N GLN A 153 8.64 -0.73 8.37
CA GLN A 153 10.10 -0.51 8.42
C GLN A 153 10.49 0.83 7.78
N SER A 154 9.76 1.26 6.75
CA SER A 154 10.04 2.46 5.96
C SER A 154 9.15 3.65 6.29
N TYR A 155 7.93 3.42 6.75
CA TYR A 155 6.93 4.45 7.01
C TYR A 155 6.34 4.32 8.42
N ASP A 156 5.86 5.43 8.98
CA ASP A 156 4.96 5.39 10.13
C ASP A 156 3.52 5.42 9.64
N PHE A 157 2.67 4.65 10.30
CA PHE A 157 1.25 4.57 10.01
C PHE A 157 0.45 4.99 11.24
N THR A 158 -0.73 5.54 11.00
CA THR A 158 -1.74 5.73 12.05
C THR A 158 -2.31 4.38 12.48
N GLU A 159 -3.11 4.39 13.56
CA GLU A 159 -4.11 3.33 13.78
C GLU A 159 -4.96 3.15 12.52
N PRO A 160 -5.44 1.93 12.25
CA PRO A 160 -6.25 1.69 11.08
C PRO A 160 -7.56 2.46 11.14
N TYR A 161 -7.84 3.27 10.11
CA TYR A 161 -9.13 3.96 9.96
C TYR A 161 -10.21 3.09 9.32
N TYR A 162 -9.83 1.98 8.69
CA TYR A 162 -10.71 0.99 8.09
C TYR A 162 -10.00 -0.37 7.99
N VAL A 163 -10.78 -1.46 8.07
CA VAL A 163 -10.26 -2.81 7.81
C VAL A 163 -11.09 -3.45 6.72
N ASP A 164 -10.46 -3.76 5.61
CA ASP A 164 -11.06 -4.49 4.48
C ASP A 164 -10.69 -5.99 4.52
N ALA A 165 -11.21 -6.75 3.57
CA ALA A 165 -10.78 -8.11 3.26
C ALA A 165 -10.54 -8.23 1.77
N GLN A 166 -9.58 -9.05 1.36
CA GLN A 166 -9.35 -9.33 -0.05
C GLN A 166 -10.33 -10.34 -0.63
N SER A 167 -10.56 -10.23 -1.93
CA SER A 167 -11.32 -11.20 -2.71
C SER A 167 -10.87 -11.17 -4.18
N VAL A 168 -11.54 -11.95 -5.01
CA VAL A 168 -11.35 -11.97 -6.47
C VAL A 168 -12.71 -11.84 -7.14
N ILE A 169 -12.82 -11.01 -8.19
CA ILE A 169 -13.95 -11.06 -9.11
C ILE A 169 -13.58 -11.81 -10.38
N VAL A 170 -14.56 -12.50 -10.93
CA VAL A 170 -14.43 -13.35 -12.12
C VAL A 170 -15.57 -13.09 -13.09
N ASN A 171 -15.40 -13.45 -14.35
CA ASN A 171 -16.54 -13.49 -15.27
C ASN A 171 -17.50 -14.61 -14.85
N LYS A 172 -18.81 -14.35 -14.82
CA LYS A 172 -19.86 -15.31 -14.40
C LYS A 172 -19.81 -16.65 -15.14
N ASP A 173 -19.40 -16.59 -16.41
CA ASP A 173 -19.28 -17.77 -17.27
C ASP A 173 -18.01 -18.58 -17.03
N SER A 174 -17.09 -18.13 -16.19
CA SER A 174 -15.80 -18.79 -15.93
C SER A 174 -15.96 -20.11 -15.17
N GLY A 175 -16.97 -20.20 -14.31
CA GLY A 175 -17.20 -21.32 -13.40
C GLY A 175 -16.24 -21.38 -12.22
N LEU A 176 -15.32 -20.37 -12.05
CA LEU A 176 -14.40 -20.28 -10.92
C LEU A 176 -15.14 -19.81 -9.67
N LYS A 177 -14.93 -20.49 -8.53
CA LYS A 177 -15.65 -20.21 -7.28
C LYS A 177 -14.73 -20.03 -6.08
N THR A 178 -13.56 -20.64 -6.13
CA THR A 178 -12.59 -20.62 -5.02
C THR A 178 -11.21 -20.26 -5.55
N ILE A 179 -10.27 -19.94 -4.67
CA ILE A 179 -8.88 -19.65 -5.05
C ILE A 179 -8.21 -20.88 -5.68
N ASP A 180 -8.55 -22.09 -5.23
CA ASP A 180 -7.95 -23.31 -5.78
C ASP A 180 -8.35 -23.57 -7.25
N ASP A 181 -9.45 -23.01 -7.72
CA ASP A 181 -9.88 -23.12 -9.12
C ASP A 181 -8.96 -22.35 -10.10
N PHE A 182 -8.05 -21.53 -9.56
CA PHE A 182 -7.08 -20.76 -10.36
C PHE A 182 -5.79 -21.50 -10.67
N ASP A 183 -5.68 -22.80 -10.42
CA ASP A 183 -4.50 -23.57 -10.82
C ASP A 183 -4.26 -23.48 -12.34
N GLY A 184 -3.05 -23.01 -12.73
CA GLY A 184 -2.68 -22.75 -14.12
C GLY A 184 -3.35 -21.53 -14.77
N LYS A 185 -3.99 -20.64 -14.01
CA LYS A 185 -4.74 -19.46 -14.48
C LYS A 185 -4.05 -18.16 -14.10
N LYS A 186 -4.61 -17.04 -14.57
CA LYS A 186 -4.08 -15.70 -14.40
C LYS A 186 -5.00 -14.86 -13.52
N ILE A 187 -4.40 -14.20 -12.52
CA ILE A 187 -5.08 -13.20 -11.70
C ILE A 187 -4.45 -11.83 -11.93
N ALA A 188 -5.25 -10.85 -12.32
CA ALA A 188 -4.87 -9.44 -12.37
C ALA A 188 -4.83 -8.87 -10.95
N MET A 189 -3.88 -7.97 -10.69
CA MET A 189 -3.77 -7.21 -9.45
C MET A 189 -3.10 -5.86 -9.70
N SER A 190 -3.19 -4.94 -8.75
CA SER A 190 -2.47 -3.68 -8.83
C SER A 190 -1.00 -3.88 -8.44
N ALA A 191 -0.07 -3.28 -9.19
CA ALA A 191 1.36 -3.33 -8.89
C ALA A 191 1.66 -2.71 -7.51
N GLY A 192 2.38 -3.47 -6.64
CA GLY A 192 2.69 -3.04 -5.27
C GLY A 192 1.57 -3.31 -4.24
N GLY A 193 0.53 -4.06 -4.64
CA GLY A 193 -0.52 -4.57 -3.74
C GLY A 193 -0.04 -5.73 -2.87
N THR A 194 -0.93 -6.26 -2.04
CA THR A 194 -0.69 -7.37 -1.10
C THR A 194 -1.32 -8.68 -1.57
N GLU A 195 -2.03 -8.66 -2.69
CA GLU A 195 -2.88 -9.76 -3.16
C GLU A 195 -2.08 -11.03 -3.44
N LYS A 196 -0.92 -10.90 -4.09
CA LYS A 196 -0.05 -12.03 -4.40
C LYS A 196 0.37 -12.79 -3.15
N ASP A 197 0.85 -12.06 -2.14
CA ASP A 197 1.33 -12.66 -0.90
C ASP A 197 0.18 -13.29 -0.12
N SER A 198 -0.95 -12.59 -0.04
CA SER A 198 -2.16 -13.07 0.63
C SER A 198 -2.73 -14.33 -0.01
N ILE A 199 -2.81 -14.37 -1.34
CA ILE A 199 -3.31 -15.54 -2.09
C ILE A 199 -2.32 -16.70 -1.96
N SER A 200 -1.01 -16.45 -2.12
CA SER A 200 0.02 -17.48 -1.98
C SER A 200 0.10 -18.10 -0.58
N ALA A 201 -0.39 -17.38 0.43
CA ALA A 201 -0.46 -17.91 1.80
C ALA A 201 -1.61 -18.90 2.06
N ILE A 202 -2.62 -18.93 1.19
CA ILE A 202 -3.85 -19.72 1.41
C ILE A 202 -4.07 -20.84 0.37
N THR A 203 -3.23 -20.95 -0.65
CA THR A 203 -3.34 -21.99 -1.68
C THR A 203 -1.96 -22.41 -2.20
N ASP A 204 -1.84 -23.66 -2.63
CA ASP A 204 -0.69 -24.20 -3.36
C ASP A 204 -0.91 -24.17 -4.90
N ALA A 205 -2.01 -23.57 -5.37
CA ALA A 205 -2.31 -23.45 -6.81
C ALA A 205 -1.21 -22.65 -7.53
N ASN A 206 -0.84 -23.10 -8.73
CA ASN A 206 0.13 -22.40 -9.56
C ASN A 206 -0.54 -21.27 -10.34
N ILE A 207 -0.58 -20.06 -9.76
CA ILE A 207 -1.27 -18.88 -10.28
C ILE A 207 -0.26 -17.94 -10.94
N GLU A 208 -0.54 -17.48 -12.15
CA GLU A 208 0.20 -16.40 -12.79
C GLU A 208 -0.41 -15.04 -12.36
N PHE A 209 0.32 -14.27 -11.56
CA PHE A 209 -0.09 -12.91 -11.17
C PHE A 209 0.34 -11.92 -12.25
N VAL A 210 -0.61 -11.11 -12.73
CA VAL A 210 -0.39 -10.09 -13.74
C VAL A 210 -0.64 -8.72 -13.12
N GLU A 211 0.41 -7.91 -13.04
CA GLU A 211 0.35 -6.58 -12.42
C GLU A 211 -0.09 -5.52 -13.43
N PHE A 212 -0.99 -4.64 -13.00
CA PHE A 212 -1.47 -3.48 -13.74
C PHE A 212 -1.17 -2.20 -12.95
N ALA A 213 -1.17 -1.06 -13.65
CA ALA A 213 -0.88 0.22 -13.01
C ALA A 213 -1.99 0.64 -12.03
N ASP A 214 -3.24 0.37 -12.37
CA ASP A 214 -4.42 0.70 -11.58
C ASP A 214 -5.52 -0.37 -11.66
N PHE A 215 -6.57 -0.20 -10.85
CA PHE A 215 -7.70 -1.14 -10.78
C PHE A 215 -8.55 -1.14 -12.06
N SER A 216 -8.64 -0.02 -12.77
CA SER A 216 -9.44 0.09 -14.00
C SER A 216 -8.81 -0.72 -15.12
N GLU A 217 -7.48 -0.69 -15.24
CA GLU A 217 -6.72 -1.52 -16.20
C GLU A 217 -6.88 -3.02 -15.89
N ALA A 218 -6.79 -3.40 -14.60
CA ALA A 218 -7.01 -4.78 -14.15
C ALA A 218 -8.42 -5.29 -14.50
N LYS A 219 -9.47 -4.47 -14.26
CA LYS A 219 -10.85 -4.77 -14.65
C LYS A 219 -11.00 -4.92 -16.15
N LEU A 220 -10.36 -4.03 -16.93
CA LEU A 220 -10.39 -4.11 -18.40
C LEU A 220 -9.76 -5.41 -18.89
N ALA A 221 -8.66 -5.84 -18.30
CA ALA A 221 -8.01 -7.11 -18.63
C ALA A 221 -8.91 -8.32 -18.34
N LEU A 222 -9.64 -8.32 -17.23
CA LEU A 222 -10.65 -9.33 -16.90
C LEU A 222 -11.78 -9.34 -17.93
N THR A 223 -12.32 -8.18 -18.26
CA THR A 223 -13.42 -8.04 -19.25
C THR A 223 -12.97 -8.50 -20.64
N ALA A 224 -11.71 -8.24 -21.01
CA ALA A 224 -11.12 -8.68 -22.27
C ALA A 224 -10.77 -10.19 -22.29
N GLY A 225 -10.86 -10.90 -21.16
CA GLY A 225 -10.51 -12.31 -21.04
C GLY A 225 -9.00 -12.59 -21.17
N THR A 226 -8.14 -11.60 -20.91
CA THR A 226 -6.68 -11.77 -20.91
C THR A 226 -6.17 -12.29 -19.58
N VAL A 227 -6.98 -12.18 -18.54
CA VAL A 227 -6.83 -12.78 -17.21
C VAL A 227 -8.12 -13.48 -16.82
N ASP A 228 -8.06 -14.42 -15.87
CA ASP A 228 -9.19 -15.23 -15.43
C ASP A 228 -9.89 -14.64 -14.20
N GLY A 229 -9.18 -13.82 -13.42
CA GLY A 229 -9.70 -13.13 -12.24
C GLY A 229 -9.05 -11.78 -12.03
N PHE A 230 -9.68 -10.94 -11.23
CA PHE A 230 -9.12 -9.67 -10.75
C PHE A 230 -9.23 -9.64 -9.24
N ALA A 231 -8.07 -9.60 -8.56
CA ALA A 231 -7.92 -9.56 -7.12
C ALA A 231 -7.68 -8.13 -6.64
N ALA A 232 -8.38 -7.73 -5.61
CA ALA A 232 -8.17 -6.51 -4.83
C ALA A 232 -8.95 -6.62 -3.52
N ASP A 233 -8.98 -5.55 -2.75
CA ASP A 233 -9.78 -5.48 -1.55
C ASP A 233 -11.29 -5.44 -1.90
N SER A 234 -12.11 -6.12 -1.11
CA SER A 234 -13.52 -6.38 -1.43
C SER A 234 -14.36 -5.13 -1.63
N SER A 235 -14.11 -4.08 -0.83
CA SER A 235 -14.83 -2.81 -0.94
C SER A 235 -14.49 -2.10 -2.26
N ILE A 236 -13.24 -2.21 -2.72
CA ILE A 236 -12.80 -1.69 -4.03
C ILE A 236 -13.47 -2.49 -5.15
N LEU A 237 -13.37 -3.83 -5.10
CA LEU A 237 -13.94 -4.72 -6.09
C LEU A 237 -15.46 -4.52 -6.26
N GLN A 238 -16.17 -4.15 -5.17
CA GLN A 238 -17.61 -3.91 -5.21
C GLN A 238 -17.99 -2.86 -6.27
N SER A 239 -17.14 -1.88 -6.51
CA SER A 239 -17.36 -0.83 -7.54
C SER A 239 -17.08 -1.32 -8.97
N TYR A 240 -16.38 -2.44 -9.11
CA TYR A 240 -16.02 -3.05 -10.38
C TYR A 240 -16.90 -4.27 -10.76
N VAL A 241 -17.77 -4.73 -9.86
CA VAL A 241 -18.76 -5.76 -10.18
C VAL A 241 -19.85 -5.18 -11.07
N ASP A 242 -20.19 -5.90 -12.12
CA ASP A 242 -21.22 -5.55 -13.10
C ASP A 242 -22.12 -6.75 -13.44
N ASP A 243 -22.93 -6.62 -14.51
CA ASP A 243 -23.83 -7.69 -14.92
C ASP A 243 -23.10 -8.97 -15.40
N ASP A 244 -21.83 -8.86 -15.80
CA ASP A 244 -21.04 -9.95 -16.36
C ASP A 244 -20.05 -10.58 -15.36
N THR A 245 -19.84 -9.95 -14.20
CA THR A 245 -18.86 -10.38 -13.21
C THR A 245 -19.50 -10.69 -11.84
N GLU A 246 -18.83 -11.54 -11.08
CA GLU A 246 -19.23 -11.91 -9.71
C GLU A 246 -18.01 -12.13 -8.82
N PHE A 247 -18.20 -12.03 -7.51
CA PHE A 247 -17.18 -12.44 -6.53
C PHE A 247 -17.05 -13.97 -6.50
N ILE A 248 -15.83 -14.45 -6.23
CA ILE A 248 -15.65 -15.80 -5.72
C ILE A 248 -16.26 -15.92 -4.31
N GLU A 249 -16.46 -17.14 -3.83
CA GLU A 249 -17.12 -17.40 -2.53
C GLU A 249 -16.28 -16.99 -1.32
N THR A 250 -14.95 -16.78 -1.50
CA THR A 250 -14.01 -16.59 -0.40
C THR A 250 -13.59 -15.13 -0.30
N LYS A 251 -13.69 -14.57 0.91
CA LYS A 251 -12.95 -13.39 1.35
C LYS A 251 -11.80 -13.86 2.23
N PHE A 252 -10.65 -13.21 2.10
CA PHE A 252 -9.44 -13.62 2.80
C PHE A 252 -8.60 -12.39 3.19
N SER A 253 -7.62 -12.57 4.04
CA SER A 253 -6.60 -11.61 4.45
C SER A 253 -7.15 -10.23 4.84
N PRO A 254 -7.26 -9.91 6.14
CA PRO A 254 -7.65 -8.59 6.58
C PRO A 254 -6.64 -7.54 6.09
N GLN A 255 -7.16 -6.41 5.63
CA GLN A 255 -6.39 -5.29 5.10
C GLN A 255 -6.65 -4.03 5.95
N PRO A 256 -5.88 -3.82 7.03
CA PRO A 256 -5.99 -2.60 7.82
C PRO A 256 -5.38 -1.42 7.06
N TYR A 257 -6.17 -0.37 6.78
CA TYR A 257 -5.72 0.84 6.12
C TYR A 257 -5.30 1.91 7.11
N GLY A 258 -4.10 2.45 6.92
CA GLY A 258 -3.57 3.55 7.71
C GLY A 258 -3.10 4.71 6.85
N ILE A 259 -3.05 5.90 7.44
CA ILE A 259 -2.40 7.06 6.83
C ILE A 259 -0.90 6.90 7.06
N ALA A 260 -0.13 6.90 5.97
CA ALA A 260 1.31 6.75 6.01
C ALA A 260 2.00 8.12 5.93
N THR A 261 3.07 8.26 6.71
CA THR A 261 3.95 9.44 6.74
C THR A 261 5.42 9.00 6.70
N LYS A 262 6.33 9.95 6.49
CA LYS A 262 7.77 9.68 6.56
C LYS A 262 8.14 9.14 7.94
N LYS A 263 8.97 8.10 7.95
CA LYS A 263 9.43 7.44 9.18
C LYS A 263 10.10 8.42 10.14
N GLY A 264 9.65 8.41 11.41
CA GLY A 264 10.20 9.25 12.47
C GLY A 264 9.76 10.71 12.43
N SER A 265 8.82 11.08 11.55
CA SER A 265 8.27 12.43 11.49
C SER A 265 7.35 12.72 12.68
N ASP A 266 7.37 13.94 13.23
CA ASP A 266 6.41 14.41 14.23
C ASP A 266 4.98 14.48 13.70
N LEU A 267 4.84 14.58 12.38
CA LEU A 267 3.55 14.52 11.68
C LEU A 267 2.84 13.19 11.93
N SER A 268 3.59 12.07 12.06
CA SER A 268 3.06 10.74 12.32
C SER A 268 2.25 10.70 13.63
N ALA A 269 2.83 11.20 14.72
CA ALA A 269 2.16 11.26 16.01
C ALA A 269 0.94 12.20 15.97
N TYR A 270 1.10 13.38 15.36
CA TYR A 270 0.02 14.35 15.24
C TYR A 270 -1.21 13.79 14.52
N VAL A 271 -1.00 13.13 13.36
CA VAL A 271 -2.10 12.56 12.56
C VAL A 271 -2.70 11.34 13.24
N ASN A 272 -1.87 10.53 13.91
CA ASN A 272 -2.36 9.38 14.68
C ASN A 272 -3.30 9.80 15.82
N ASP A 273 -2.95 10.86 16.55
CA ASP A 273 -3.83 11.41 17.62
C ASP A 273 -5.19 11.88 17.06
N LEU A 274 -5.20 12.47 15.85
CA LEU A 274 -6.44 12.85 15.18
C LEU A 274 -7.27 11.62 14.78
N VAL A 275 -6.64 10.60 14.18
CA VAL A 275 -7.33 9.37 13.76
C VAL A 275 -7.92 8.66 14.99
N GLN A 276 -7.17 8.52 16.09
CA GLN A 276 -7.67 7.93 17.32
C GLN A 276 -8.89 8.69 17.87
N LYS A 277 -8.81 10.01 17.93
CA LYS A 277 -9.95 10.86 18.33
C LYS A 277 -11.17 10.62 17.45
N TRP A 278 -11.00 10.56 16.13
CA TRP A 278 -12.10 10.38 15.18
C TRP A 278 -12.67 8.96 15.15
N LEU A 279 -11.89 7.96 15.53
CA LEU A 279 -12.38 6.60 15.81
C LEU A 279 -13.24 6.57 17.09
N GLU A 280 -12.77 7.23 18.16
CA GLU A 280 -13.46 7.26 19.45
C GLU A 280 -14.78 8.05 19.41
N ASP A 281 -14.85 9.17 18.67
CA ASP A 281 -16.01 10.04 18.61
C ASP A 281 -17.00 9.70 17.49
N GLY A 282 -16.69 8.67 16.65
CA GLY A 282 -17.53 8.19 15.56
C GLY A 282 -17.48 9.04 14.30
N THR A 283 -16.53 9.97 14.20
CA THR A 283 -16.33 10.78 12.98
C THR A 283 -16.00 9.91 11.78
N ILE A 284 -15.09 8.92 11.94
CA ILE A 284 -14.71 8.01 10.86
C ILE A 284 -15.90 7.13 10.45
N ASP A 285 -16.69 6.62 11.39
CA ASP A 285 -17.90 5.85 11.09
C ASP A 285 -18.89 6.67 10.25
N GLY A 286 -19.08 7.95 10.62
CA GLY A 286 -19.90 8.87 9.85
C GLY A 286 -19.39 9.12 8.43
N LEU A 287 -18.07 9.16 8.23
CA LEU A 287 -17.47 9.28 6.90
C LEU A 287 -17.61 7.99 6.08
N ILE A 288 -17.46 6.82 6.69
CA ILE A 288 -17.70 5.53 6.05
C ILE A 288 -19.14 5.44 5.53
N GLU A 289 -20.13 5.77 6.37
CA GLU A 289 -21.54 5.80 5.99
C GLU A 289 -21.81 6.84 4.88
N LYS A 290 -21.28 8.08 5.02
CA LYS A 290 -21.41 9.16 4.04
C LYS A 290 -20.93 8.72 2.64
N ASN A 291 -19.82 7.99 2.58
CA ASN A 291 -19.19 7.57 1.34
C ASN A 291 -19.72 6.21 0.82
N GLY A 292 -20.73 5.63 1.49
CA GLY A 292 -21.42 4.41 1.06
C GLY A 292 -20.55 3.14 1.13
N ILE A 293 -19.47 3.18 1.91
CA ILE A 293 -18.58 2.03 2.09
C ILE A 293 -19.32 0.97 2.92
N GLN A 294 -19.37 -0.25 2.41
CA GLN A 294 -19.98 -1.37 3.13
C GLN A 294 -18.91 -2.14 3.91
N PRO A 295 -19.20 -2.57 5.15
CA PRO A 295 -18.28 -3.44 5.87
C PRO A 295 -17.97 -4.69 5.05
N SER A 296 -16.69 -4.93 4.79
CA SER A 296 -16.24 -6.08 3.99
C SER A 296 -15.59 -7.16 4.84
N TYR A 297 -15.08 -6.78 6.00
CA TYR A 297 -14.44 -7.67 6.96
C TYR A 297 -15.18 -7.62 8.29
N GLU A 298 -15.69 -8.78 8.73
CA GLU A 298 -16.12 -8.99 10.11
C GLU A 298 -14.98 -9.71 10.83
N GLU A 299 -14.37 -9.04 11.81
CA GLU A 299 -13.39 -9.71 12.65
C GLU A 299 -14.07 -10.93 13.28
N PRO A 300 -13.53 -12.16 13.09
CA PRO A 300 -14.10 -13.32 13.76
C PRO A 300 -14.12 -13.02 15.25
N ALA A 301 -15.31 -13.11 15.87
CA ALA A 301 -15.48 -12.87 17.28
C ALA A 301 -14.37 -13.63 18.01
N ALA A 302 -13.49 -12.89 18.71
CA ALA A 302 -12.36 -13.47 19.42
C ALA A 302 -12.92 -14.63 20.26
N GLU A 303 -12.64 -15.86 19.84
CA GLU A 303 -12.76 -16.98 20.76
C GLU A 303 -11.83 -16.60 21.91
N ALA A 304 -12.44 -16.32 23.06
CA ALA A 304 -11.73 -16.02 24.27
C ALA A 304 -10.83 -17.23 24.56
N THR A 305 -9.63 -17.21 24.01
CA THR A 305 -8.57 -18.10 24.44
C THR A 305 -8.15 -17.60 25.81
N ASP A 306 -8.76 -18.22 26.80
CA ASP A 306 -8.38 -18.26 28.20
C ASP A 306 -6.97 -18.91 28.32
N ALA A 307 -5.96 -18.27 27.73
CA ALA A 307 -4.57 -18.73 27.66
C ALA A 307 -3.57 -17.60 27.98
N ALA A 308 -3.94 -16.73 28.93
CA ALA A 308 -3.01 -15.71 29.44
C ALA A 308 -3.15 -15.53 30.95
N THR A 309 -3.17 -16.64 31.71
CA THR A 309 -3.03 -16.59 33.16
C THR A 309 -2.33 -17.83 33.66
N ASP A 310 -1.08 -18.05 33.27
CA ASP A 310 -0.17 -18.93 34.00
C ASP A 310 1.31 -18.64 33.70
N ALA A 311 1.74 -17.39 33.90
CA ALA A 311 3.17 -17.07 33.90
C ALA A 311 3.48 -15.84 34.74
N ALA A 312 2.99 -15.80 36.00
CA ALA A 312 3.48 -14.84 36.98
C ALA A 312 3.24 -15.35 38.40
N THR A 313 3.87 -16.47 38.78
CA THR A 313 4.18 -16.78 40.17
C THR A 313 5.33 -17.80 40.23
N ALA A 314 6.55 -17.33 40.00
CA ALA A 314 7.76 -18.00 40.42
C ALA A 314 8.38 -17.10 41.52
N GLU A 315 7.92 -17.31 42.74
CA GLU A 315 8.61 -16.80 43.93
C GLU A 315 9.98 -17.41 44.03
N ALA A 316 10.95 -16.55 44.22
CA ALA A 316 12.31 -16.87 44.65
C ALA A 316 12.29 -17.60 45.99
N THR A 317 12.80 -18.83 46.02
CA THR A 317 13.30 -19.44 47.21
C THR A 317 14.74 -19.89 47.01
N ASP A 318 15.60 -19.26 47.80
CA ASP A 318 16.99 -19.46 48.08
C ASP A 318 17.30 -20.91 48.49
N PRO A 319 18.41 -21.55 48.02
CA PRO A 319 18.81 -22.87 48.50
C PRO A 319 19.85 -22.74 49.63
N ALA A 320 19.49 -23.20 50.80
CA ALA A 320 20.46 -23.51 51.87
C ALA A 320 20.68 -25.01 51.94
N ALA A 321 21.96 -25.35 51.89
CA ALA A 321 22.70 -26.54 52.21
C ALA A 321 22.02 -27.61 53.12
N ASP A 322 22.21 -28.90 52.79
CA ASP A 322 22.99 -29.79 53.69
C ASP A 322 23.26 -31.18 53.08
N GLU A 323 24.48 -31.61 53.25
CA GLU A 323 25.21 -32.87 53.33
C GLU A 323 24.60 -34.23 52.95
N ALA A 324 25.38 -34.90 52.10
CA ALA A 324 26.00 -36.23 52.20
C ALA A 324 25.21 -37.45 52.71
N THR A 325 25.30 -38.52 51.92
CA THR A 325 25.88 -39.85 52.16
C THR A 325 25.56 -40.77 50.99
N ASP A 326 26.54 -41.22 50.25
CA ASP A 326 27.22 -42.52 50.20
C ASP A 326 26.29 -43.75 50.11
N GLU A 327 26.33 -44.47 49.06
CA GLU A 327 26.77 -45.88 48.94
C GLU A 327 26.55 -46.45 47.53
N ALA A 328 27.61 -47.07 47.11
CA ALA A 328 27.79 -47.89 45.92
C ALA A 328 27.02 -49.22 45.96
N THR A 329 26.75 -49.77 44.81
CA THR A 329 26.95 -51.17 44.37
C THR A 329 26.36 -51.31 42.98
N ASP A 330 27.13 -51.55 42.00
CA ASP A 330 27.80 -52.74 41.48
C ASP A 330 26.87 -53.62 40.61
N ALA A 331 27.48 -53.97 39.52
CA ALA A 331 27.37 -55.20 38.72
C ALA A 331 26.35 -55.29 37.57
N THR A 332 26.87 -55.14 36.39
CA THR A 332 27.35 -56.19 35.44
C THR A 332 26.29 -56.82 34.55
N THR A 333 26.74 -56.85 33.31
CA THR A 333 26.66 -57.90 32.25
C THR A 333 25.32 -58.05 31.54
N ASP A 334 25.17 -58.32 30.29
CA ASP A 334 26.07 -58.82 29.23
C ASP A 334 25.33 -58.79 27.88
N ALA A 335 26.05 -58.58 26.87
CA ALA A 335 26.10 -59.26 25.56
C ALA A 335 24.81 -59.45 24.72
N ALA A 336 24.83 -58.82 23.56
CA ALA A 336 25.23 -59.37 22.26
C ALA A 336 24.18 -60.17 21.44
N THR A 337 24.33 -59.89 20.20
CA THR A 337 24.06 -60.70 18.98
C THR A 337 22.69 -60.43 18.34
N ASP A 338 22.57 -60.16 17.14
CA ASP A 338 23.23 -60.34 15.82
C ASP A 338 22.14 -60.66 14.79
N GLU A 339 22.47 -60.30 13.56
CA GLU A 339 21.88 -60.77 12.27
C GLU A 339 20.47 -60.28 11.85
N ALA A 340 20.34 -59.54 10.82
CA ALA A 340 20.64 -59.67 9.38
C ALA A 340 19.51 -60.38 8.60
N THR A 341 19.26 -59.77 7.40
CA THR A 341 18.58 -60.30 6.19
C THR A 341 17.03 -60.34 6.21
N GLU A 342 16.37 -59.68 5.28
CA GLU A 342 16.32 -59.73 3.81
C GLU A 342 15.67 -58.47 3.28
#